data_889453814d5ba0d841890a1aa75cda5c
#
_entry.id   889453814d5ba0d841890a1aa75cda5c
#
_cell.length_a   1.000
_cell.length_b   1.000
_cell.length_c   1.000
_cell.angle_alpha   90.00
_cell.angle_beta   90.00
_cell.angle_gamma   90.00
#
_symmetry.space_group_name_H-M   'P 1'
#
loop_
_entity.id
_entity.type
_entity.pdbx_description
1 polymer ?
#
loop_
_entity_poly.entity_id
_entity_poly.type
_entity_poly.pdbx_seq_one_letter_code
_entity_poly.pdbx_strand_id
1 'polypeptide(L)' 'MKQPTFNGRVLLPISVIEAARAGDPLAVERVLRYYDRYINKLCTRTLYDEDGMPHVRVDEYMKHRLQAKLVKAIVNKN' A
#
# COMPACT_ATOMS: atom_id res chain seq x y z
N MET A 1 -12.90 20.29 5.36
CA MET A 1 -12.05 20.42 4.16
C MET A 1 -12.24 19.22 3.25
N LYS A 2 -12.50 19.46 1.98
CA LYS A 2 -12.68 18.35 1.04
C LYS A 2 -11.32 17.75 0.70
N GLN A 3 -11.25 16.42 0.71
CA GLN A 3 -10.06 15.71 0.27
C GLN A 3 -10.01 15.73 -1.26
N PRO A 4 -8.82 15.81 -1.86
CA PRO A 4 -8.72 15.75 -3.32
C PRO A 4 -9.22 14.41 -3.84
N THR A 5 -9.96 14.45 -4.95
CA THR A 5 -10.50 13.24 -5.56
C THR A 5 -10.22 13.21 -7.05
N PHE A 6 -10.12 12.00 -7.60
CA PHE A 6 -9.97 11.78 -9.02
C PHE A 6 -10.76 10.51 -9.40
N ASN A 7 -11.70 10.64 -10.32
CA ASN A 7 -12.59 9.55 -10.73
C ASN A 7 -13.30 8.88 -9.54
N GLY A 8 -13.78 9.70 -8.59
CA GLY A 8 -14.46 9.20 -7.41
C GLY A 8 -13.56 8.60 -6.34
N ARG A 9 -12.25 8.56 -6.56
CA ARG A 9 -11.29 8.06 -5.57
C ARG A 9 -10.70 9.22 -4.78
N VAL A 10 -10.56 9.00 -3.48
CA VAL A 10 -9.88 9.97 -2.61
C VAL A 10 -8.37 9.87 -2.87
N LEU A 11 -7.76 11.00 -3.24
CA LEU A 11 -6.32 11.06 -3.44
C LEU A 11 -5.64 11.49 -2.14
N LEU A 12 -4.38 11.07 -1.96
CA LEU A 12 -3.59 11.54 -0.83
C LEU A 12 -3.27 13.02 -0.98
N PRO A 13 -3.50 13.83 0.08
CA PRO A 13 -3.06 15.23 0.05
C PRO A 13 -1.53 15.32 -0.10
N ILE A 14 -1.08 16.35 -0.83
CA ILE A 14 0.35 16.59 -1.02
C ILE A 14 1.06 16.78 0.31
N SER A 15 0.39 17.43 1.28
CA SER A 15 0.97 17.65 2.61
C SER A 15 1.33 16.34 3.31
N VAL A 16 0.51 15.30 3.13
CA VAL A 16 0.81 13.97 3.69
C VAL A 16 2.02 13.36 3.02
N ILE A 17 2.09 13.47 1.70
CA ILE A 17 3.24 12.95 0.93
C ILE A 17 4.52 13.66 1.35
N GLU A 18 4.49 14.98 1.49
CA GLU A 18 5.65 15.75 1.91
C GLU A 18 6.08 15.38 3.33
N ALA A 19 5.13 15.23 4.26
CA ALA A 19 5.44 14.81 5.62
C ALA A 19 6.04 13.41 5.65
N ALA A 20 5.52 12.48 4.83
CA ALA A 20 6.06 11.13 4.73
C ALA A 20 7.49 11.15 4.20
N ARG A 21 7.78 11.99 3.22
CA ARG A 21 9.14 12.14 2.67
C ARG A 21 10.10 12.72 3.70
N ALA A 22 9.60 13.53 4.61
CA ALA A 22 10.40 14.07 5.71
C ALA A 22 10.63 13.06 6.83
N GLY A 23 10.01 11.88 6.75
CA GLY A 23 10.20 10.81 7.74
C GLY A 23 9.16 10.78 8.84
N ASP A 24 8.06 11.55 8.73
CA ASP A 24 6.99 11.52 9.72
C ASP A 24 6.32 10.14 9.72
N PRO A 25 6.42 9.38 10.84
CA PRO A 25 5.88 8.00 10.86
C PRO A 25 4.37 7.94 10.67
N LEU A 26 3.63 8.93 11.15
CA LEU A 26 2.17 8.95 10.96
C LEU A 26 1.81 9.18 9.51
N ALA A 27 2.55 10.04 8.83
CA ALA A 27 2.33 10.30 7.41
C ALA A 27 2.71 9.07 6.56
N VAL A 28 3.82 8.41 6.89
CA VAL A 28 4.23 7.17 6.23
C VAL A 28 3.14 6.11 6.40
N GLU A 29 2.59 5.97 7.60
CA GLU A 29 1.51 5.03 7.85
C GLU A 29 0.27 5.34 7.00
N ARG A 30 -0.07 6.62 6.86
CA ARG A 30 -1.21 7.02 6.00
C ARG A 30 -0.99 6.66 4.55
N VAL A 31 0.23 6.84 4.04
CA VAL A 31 0.57 6.44 2.68
C VAL A 31 0.43 4.93 2.52
N LEU A 32 0.92 4.15 3.49
CA LEU A 32 0.81 2.70 3.45
C LEU A 32 -0.65 2.25 3.45
N ARG A 33 -1.50 2.87 4.25
CA ARG A 33 -2.94 2.57 4.26
C ARG A 33 -3.60 2.89 2.93
N TYR A 34 -3.20 4.00 2.33
CA TYR A 34 -3.74 4.41 1.04
C TYR A 34 -3.46 3.35 -0.04
N TYR A 35 -2.26 2.79 -0.03
CA TYR A 35 -1.86 1.79 -1.00
C TYR A 35 -2.16 0.36 -0.57
N ASP A 36 -2.75 0.15 0.60
CA ASP A 36 -2.96 -1.19 1.14
C ASP A 36 -3.78 -2.09 0.20
N ARG A 37 -4.88 -1.57 -0.34
CA ARG A 37 -5.70 -2.31 -1.30
C ARG A 37 -4.92 -2.69 -2.55
N TYR A 38 -4.14 -1.77 -3.05
CA TYR A 38 -3.33 -1.99 -4.25
C TYR A 38 -2.26 -3.05 -3.98
N ILE A 39 -1.59 -2.94 -2.86
CA ILE A 39 -0.56 -3.91 -2.46
C ILE A 39 -1.18 -5.28 -2.27
N ASN A 40 -2.31 -5.37 -1.58
CA ASN A 40 -3.01 -6.64 -1.39
C ASN A 40 -3.40 -7.28 -2.73
N LYS A 41 -3.87 -6.47 -3.66
CA LYS A 41 -4.22 -6.96 -5.00
C LYS A 41 -3.02 -7.54 -5.72
N LEU A 42 -1.85 -6.89 -5.62
CA LEU A 42 -0.62 -7.38 -6.24
C LEU A 42 -0.09 -8.65 -5.57
N CYS A 43 -0.38 -8.83 -4.29
CA CYS A 43 0.13 -9.96 -3.50
C CYS A 43 -0.89 -11.08 -3.35
N THR A 44 -2.05 -10.96 -3.97
CA THR A 44 -3.09 -11.98 -3.90
C THR A 44 -2.72 -13.16 -4.79
N ARG A 45 -2.78 -14.37 -4.22
CA ARG A 45 -2.51 -15.61 -4.94
C ARG A 45 -3.67 -16.56 -4.79
N THR A 46 -3.88 -17.36 -5.83
CA THR A 46 -4.83 -18.47 -5.79
C THR A 46 -4.06 -19.76 -5.51
N LEU A 47 -4.37 -20.40 -4.39
CA LEU A 47 -3.80 -21.67 -4.00
C LEU A 47 -4.87 -22.74 -4.11
N TYR A 48 -4.48 -23.95 -4.49
CA TYR A 48 -5.40 -25.08 -4.61
C TYR A 48 -5.12 -26.06 -3.48
N ASP A 49 -6.18 -26.49 -2.82
CA ASP A 49 -6.06 -27.53 -1.77
C ASP A 49 -5.98 -28.93 -2.39
N GLU A 50 -5.95 -29.94 -1.54
CA GLU A 50 -5.86 -31.33 -1.98
C GLU A 50 -7.05 -31.76 -2.82
N ASP A 51 -8.21 -31.14 -2.62
CA ASP A 51 -9.42 -31.42 -3.38
C ASP A 51 -9.52 -30.60 -4.65
N GLY A 52 -8.50 -29.80 -4.96
CA GLY A 52 -8.48 -28.92 -6.11
C GLY A 52 -9.32 -27.66 -5.97
N MET A 53 -9.76 -27.37 -4.76
CA MET A 53 -10.56 -26.15 -4.51
C MET A 53 -9.67 -24.92 -4.41
N PRO A 54 -10.02 -23.82 -5.12
CA PRO A 54 -9.22 -22.62 -5.09
C PRO A 54 -9.40 -21.82 -3.79
N HIS A 55 -8.31 -21.36 -3.23
CA HIS A 55 -8.28 -20.46 -2.09
C HIS A 55 -7.50 -19.21 -2.45
N VAL A 56 -8.14 -18.05 -2.32
CA VAL A 56 -7.50 -16.77 -2.61
C VAL A 56 -6.94 -16.21 -1.30
N ARG A 57 -5.63 -15.98 -1.28
CA ARG A 57 -4.95 -15.47 -0.08
C ARG A 57 -3.93 -14.40 -0.46
N VAL A 58 -3.70 -13.49 0.48
CA VAL A 58 -2.64 -12.50 0.35
C VAL A 58 -1.32 -13.14 0.77
N ASP A 59 -0.29 -12.99 -0.07
CA ASP A 59 1.06 -13.42 0.25
C ASP A 59 1.69 -12.38 1.19
N GLU A 60 1.70 -12.70 2.49
CA GLU A 60 2.18 -11.77 3.52
C GLU A 60 3.66 -11.45 3.37
N TYR A 61 4.47 -12.39 2.93
CA TYR A 61 5.90 -12.15 2.71
C TYR A 61 6.11 -11.12 1.59
N MET A 62 5.43 -11.32 0.48
CA MET A 62 5.50 -10.39 -0.65
C MET A 62 4.95 -9.02 -0.27
N LYS A 63 3.86 -9.00 0.51
CA LYS A 63 3.26 -7.76 1.01
C LYS A 63 4.27 -6.97 1.84
N HIS A 64 4.95 -7.63 2.78
CA HIS A 64 5.98 -6.98 3.60
C HIS A 64 7.11 -6.40 2.76
N ARG A 65 7.55 -7.14 1.76
CA ARG A 65 8.60 -6.66 0.86
C ARG A 65 8.16 -5.43 0.08
N LEU A 66 6.95 -5.43 -0.45
CA LEU A 66 6.43 -4.28 -1.19
C LEU A 66 6.22 -3.07 -0.28
N GLN A 67 5.74 -3.28 0.93
CA GLN A 67 5.60 -2.19 1.91
C GLN A 67 6.95 -1.59 2.26
N ALA A 68 7.97 -2.42 2.48
CA ALA A 68 9.31 -1.96 2.78
C ALA A 68 9.90 -1.15 1.62
N LYS A 69 9.70 -1.59 0.40
CA LYS A 69 10.13 -0.86 -0.80
C LYS A 69 9.42 0.48 -0.93
N LEU A 70 8.12 0.50 -0.63
CA LEU A 70 7.34 1.73 -0.70
C LEU A 70 7.84 2.73 0.34
N VAL A 71 8.06 2.31 1.58
CA VAL A 71 8.60 3.18 2.63
C VAL A 71 9.96 3.74 2.21
N LYS A 72 10.83 2.89 1.71
CA LYS A 72 12.16 3.31 1.27
C LYS A 72 12.06 4.32 0.14
N ALA A 73 11.17 4.12 -0.81
CA ALA A 73 10.98 5.05 -1.93
C ALA A 73 10.43 6.40 -1.46
N ILE A 74 9.56 6.40 -0.45
CA ILE A 74 8.99 7.63 0.08
C ILE A 74 10.04 8.44 0.83
N VAL A 75 10.79 7.78 1.71
CA VAL A 75 11.73 8.45 2.62
C VAL A 75 13.05 8.78 1.92
N ASN A 76 13.47 7.97 0.98
CA ASN A 76 14.71 8.16 0.26
C ASN A 76 14.54 9.27 -0.79
N LYS A 77 15.33 10.33 -0.65
CA LYS A 77 15.24 11.52 -1.51
C LYS A 77 16.03 11.40 -2.81
N ASN A 78 16.62 10.30 -3.08
CA ASN A 78 17.39 10.10 -4.31
C ASN A 78 16.57 9.41 -5.37
#